data_1d4c97148568603c0561a7ad35401f36
#
_entry.id   1d4c97148568603c0561a7ad35401f36
#
_cell.length_a   1.000
_cell.length_b   1.000
_cell.length_c   1.000
_cell.angle_alpha   90.00
_cell.angle_beta   90.00
_cell.angle_gamma   90.00
#
_symmetry.space_group_name_H-M   'P 1'
#
loop_
_entity.id
_entity.type
_entity.pdbx_description
1 polymer ?
#
loop_
_entity_poly.entity_id
_entity_poly.type
_entity_poly.pdbx_seq_one_letter_code
_entity_poly.pdbx_strand_id
1 'polypeptide(L)'
;MSETPVFDLQAYSQALTKLIGRAGEHVVAVSAAAYRVSSGVVFRDGLIAVNSHALRREGKIPVTLPDGSETQAAIIGRDPSVDTALLQIDRGRVTPAIPEDPQALEAGTLAVVVGRTLDAGLSASVGILGAVGGPRRTWRGGSLSRFLRLDVNLYPSQAGAAVISPAGKLIGMATGAMSRHSAIAIPVDTLDRIADELLKEGRIRRGYLGVGLQPVSIPEHLRSKSPLVGEIGLIVLSVEPGAGAEEAGVQLGDILVACGSESIGDTDGLQHLLRSAVGAKLKLALLRAGELIEVDALVAERPPRRP
;
A
#
# COMPACT_ATOMS: atom_id res chain seq x y z
N MET A 1 11.15 -49.55 11.64
CA MET A 1 9.83 -48.96 12.00
C MET A 1 10.06 -47.47 12.09
N SER A 2 9.58 -46.71 11.14
CA SER A 2 9.65 -45.23 11.16
C SER A 2 8.66 -44.72 12.21
N GLU A 3 9.14 -44.14 13.29
CA GLU A 3 8.29 -43.45 14.25
C GLU A 3 7.63 -42.28 13.54
N THR A 4 6.30 -42.31 13.43
CA THR A 4 5.52 -41.17 12.95
C THR A 4 5.76 -40.03 13.95
N PRO A 5 6.24 -38.87 13.54
CA PRO A 5 6.46 -37.77 14.47
C PRO A 5 5.14 -37.37 15.10
N VAL A 6 5.05 -37.58 16.43
CA VAL A 6 3.89 -37.14 17.22
C VAL A 6 3.92 -35.62 17.29
N PHE A 7 2.91 -34.96 16.71
CA PHE A 7 2.78 -33.50 16.80
C PHE A 7 2.48 -33.11 18.25
N ASP A 8 3.42 -32.42 18.89
CA ASP A 8 3.30 -31.95 20.28
C ASP A 8 2.59 -30.58 20.31
N LEU A 9 1.30 -30.60 20.63
CA LEU A 9 0.46 -29.40 20.76
C LEU A 9 0.95 -28.44 21.84
N GLN A 10 1.54 -28.94 22.92
CA GLN A 10 2.05 -28.11 24.02
C GLN A 10 3.32 -27.38 23.57
N ALA A 11 4.24 -28.06 22.92
CA ALA A 11 5.44 -27.47 22.35
C ALA A 11 5.10 -26.41 21.30
N TYR A 12 4.13 -26.71 20.44
CA TYR A 12 3.61 -25.74 19.46
C TYR A 12 3.03 -24.49 20.14
N SER A 13 2.17 -24.65 21.14
CA SER A 13 1.59 -23.53 21.89
C SER A 13 2.65 -22.68 22.57
N GLN A 14 3.66 -23.30 23.17
CA GLN A 14 4.77 -22.59 23.80
C GLN A 14 5.63 -21.83 22.79
N ALA A 15 5.91 -22.43 21.64
CA ALA A 15 6.65 -21.78 20.56
C ALA A 15 5.91 -20.56 20.04
N LEU A 16 4.59 -20.69 19.84
CA LEU A 16 3.72 -19.60 19.39
C LEU A 16 3.66 -18.45 20.41
N THR A 17 3.50 -18.78 21.71
CA THR A 17 3.48 -17.77 22.78
C THR A 17 4.81 -17.00 22.83
N LYS A 18 5.95 -17.68 22.70
CA LYS A 18 7.27 -17.05 22.65
C LYS A 18 7.42 -16.16 21.41
N LEU A 19 6.95 -16.63 20.25
CA LEU A 19 6.97 -15.84 19.00
C LEU A 19 6.17 -14.56 19.14
N ILE A 20 4.95 -14.65 19.67
CA ILE A 20 4.05 -13.50 19.90
C ILE A 20 4.70 -12.51 20.89
N GLY A 21 5.27 -13.00 21.97
CA GLY A 21 5.96 -12.16 22.96
C GLY A 21 7.09 -11.35 22.33
N ARG A 22 7.97 -11.99 21.55
CA ARG A 22 9.07 -11.32 20.85
C ARG A 22 8.56 -10.32 19.83
N ALA A 23 7.58 -10.70 19.02
CA ALA A 23 6.97 -9.80 18.03
C ALA A 23 6.33 -8.57 18.69
N GLY A 24 5.77 -8.74 19.89
CA GLY A 24 5.18 -7.67 20.67
C GLY A 24 6.17 -6.56 21.08
N GLU A 25 7.48 -6.85 21.09
CA GLU A 25 8.52 -5.85 21.38
C GLU A 25 8.64 -4.78 20.27
N HIS A 26 8.08 -5.05 19.10
CA HIS A 26 8.07 -4.15 17.94
C HIS A 26 6.71 -3.53 17.66
N VAL A 27 5.67 -3.84 18.48
CA VAL A 27 4.30 -3.43 18.26
C VAL A 27 3.84 -2.47 19.34
N VAL A 28 3.30 -1.35 18.92
CA VAL A 28 2.79 -0.28 19.79
C VAL A 28 1.27 -0.16 19.70
N ALA A 29 0.65 0.36 20.76
CA ALA A 29 -0.75 0.76 20.72
C ALA A 29 -0.85 2.24 20.34
N VAL A 30 -1.71 2.56 19.36
CA VAL A 30 -1.87 3.90 18.82
C VAL A 30 -3.29 4.41 19.12
N SER A 31 -3.39 5.50 19.85
CA SER A 31 -4.66 6.17 20.13
C SER A 31 -5.13 6.98 18.90
N ALA A 32 -5.50 6.27 17.86
CA ALA A 32 -5.73 6.77 16.51
C ALA A 32 -7.00 7.61 16.37
N ALA A 33 -7.98 7.46 17.28
CA ALA A 33 -9.21 8.24 17.36
C ALA A 33 -9.73 8.27 18.81
N ALA A 34 -10.73 9.10 19.09
CA ALA A 34 -11.40 9.08 20.39
C ALA A 34 -11.99 7.68 20.66
N TYR A 35 -11.61 7.08 21.78
CA TYR A 35 -12.05 5.74 22.21
C TYR A 35 -11.72 4.57 21.26
N ARG A 36 -10.82 4.78 20.30
CA ARG A 36 -10.37 3.71 19.41
C ARG A 36 -8.86 3.61 19.43
N VAL A 37 -8.40 2.41 19.72
CA VAL A 37 -6.99 2.02 19.67
C VAL A 37 -6.77 1.14 18.45
N SER A 38 -5.71 1.40 17.72
CA SER A 38 -5.19 0.55 16.66
C SER A 38 -3.75 0.16 17.00
N SER A 39 -3.22 -0.80 16.29
CA SER A 39 -1.82 -1.17 16.42
C SER A 39 -0.95 -0.37 15.46
N GLY A 40 0.34 -0.31 15.76
CA GLY A 40 1.37 0.14 14.87
C GLY A 40 2.60 -0.74 14.97
N VAL A 41 3.34 -0.90 13.89
CA VAL A 41 4.58 -1.67 13.88
C VAL A 41 5.78 -0.75 13.68
N VAL A 42 6.78 -0.88 14.56
CA VAL A 42 8.08 -0.20 14.43
C VAL A 42 8.91 -1.02 13.44
N PHE A 43 9.06 -0.54 12.21
CA PHE A 43 9.77 -1.25 11.14
C PHE A 43 11.12 -0.63 10.79
N ARG A 44 11.34 0.64 11.18
CA ARG A 44 12.62 1.36 11.17
C ARG A 44 12.81 2.12 12.47
N ASP A 45 14.03 2.45 12.83
CA ASP A 45 14.33 3.17 14.07
C ASP A 45 13.61 4.52 14.13
N GLY A 46 12.73 4.67 15.13
CA GLY A 46 11.87 5.83 15.33
C GLY A 46 10.68 5.92 14.37
N LEU A 47 10.45 4.97 13.45
CA LEU A 47 9.35 4.99 12.48
C LEU A 47 8.33 3.89 12.77
N ILE A 48 7.08 4.30 12.89
CA ILE A 48 5.93 3.42 13.10
C ILE A 48 5.03 3.47 11.86
N ALA A 49 4.74 2.30 11.28
CA ALA A 49 3.70 2.16 10.28
C ALA A 49 2.36 1.89 10.96
N VAL A 50 1.32 2.59 10.52
CA VAL A 50 -0.07 2.44 10.99
C VAL A 50 -1.03 2.48 9.80
N ASN A 51 -2.25 1.97 9.97
CA ASN A 51 -3.24 2.10 8.90
C ASN A 51 -3.77 3.54 8.79
N SER A 52 -3.79 4.07 7.57
CA SER A 52 -4.25 5.43 7.29
C SER A 52 -5.74 5.63 7.63
N HIS A 53 -6.59 4.61 7.38
CA HIS A 53 -8.02 4.67 7.68
C HIS A 53 -8.32 4.71 9.18
N ALA A 54 -7.45 4.10 10.01
CA ALA A 54 -7.59 4.08 11.45
C ALA A 54 -7.20 5.43 12.08
N LEU A 55 -6.23 6.14 11.50
CA LEU A 55 -5.67 7.38 12.02
C LEU A 55 -6.55 8.58 11.67
N ARG A 56 -7.52 8.90 12.54
CA ARG A 56 -8.48 10.01 12.36
C ARG A 56 -8.06 11.30 13.04
N ARG A 57 -7.03 11.28 13.89
CA ARG A 57 -6.47 12.46 14.56
C ARG A 57 -5.49 13.20 13.67
N GLU A 58 -5.36 14.48 13.92
CA GLU A 58 -4.32 15.37 13.40
C GLU A 58 -3.40 15.80 14.55
N GLY A 59 -2.19 16.27 14.21
CA GLY A 59 -1.21 16.69 15.20
C GLY A 59 -0.46 15.53 15.86
N LYS A 60 -0.19 15.67 17.16
CA LYS A 60 0.53 14.64 17.92
C LYS A 60 -0.40 13.48 18.29
N ILE A 61 0.08 12.27 18.10
CA ILE A 61 -0.67 11.02 18.32
C ILE A 61 -0.12 10.33 19.57
N PRO A 62 -0.94 10.08 20.60
CA PRO A 62 -0.50 9.31 21.77
C PRO A 62 -0.22 7.85 21.36
N VAL A 63 0.94 7.34 21.77
CA VAL A 63 1.41 5.98 21.48
C VAL A 63 1.86 5.34 22.79
N THR A 64 1.34 4.14 23.09
CA THR A 64 1.82 3.32 24.20
C THR A 64 2.85 2.31 23.68
N LEU A 65 4.05 2.36 24.24
CA LEU A 65 5.20 1.53 23.86
C LEU A 65 5.10 0.11 24.45
N PRO A 66 5.96 -0.82 24.02
CA PRO A 66 5.96 -2.19 24.54
C PRO A 66 6.19 -2.30 26.05
N ASP A 67 6.94 -1.38 26.63
CA ASP A 67 7.22 -1.30 28.09
C ASP A 67 6.06 -0.67 28.91
N GLY A 68 4.95 -0.29 28.24
CA GLY A 68 3.80 0.37 28.85
C GLY A 68 3.95 1.88 28.98
N SER A 69 5.09 2.46 28.67
CA SER A 69 5.27 3.92 28.70
C SER A 69 4.54 4.61 27.56
N GLU A 70 4.10 5.83 27.77
CA GLU A 70 3.43 6.64 26.74
C GLU A 70 4.39 7.66 26.13
N THR A 71 4.21 7.92 24.83
CA THR A 71 4.91 8.96 24.11
C THR A 71 3.99 9.62 23.09
N GLN A 72 4.43 10.77 22.54
CA GLN A 72 3.71 11.48 21.50
C GLN A 72 4.43 11.31 20.17
N ALA A 73 3.74 10.72 19.19
CA ALA A 73 4.26 10.57 17.84
C ALA A 73 3.81 11.71 16.93
N ALA A 74 4.70 12.17 16.06
CA ALA A 74 4.38 13.11 14.99
C ALA A 74 3.94 12.35 13.73
N ILE A 75 2.94 12.85 13.00
CA ILE A 75 2.57 12.32 11.69
C ILE A 75 3.58 12.85 10.67
N ILE A 76 4.34 11.95 10.02
CA ILE A 76 5.23 12.29 8.89
C ILE A 76 4.41 12.50 7.63
N GLY A 77 3.46 11.59 7.36
CA GLY A 77 2.61 11.65 6.20
C GLY A 77 1.73 10.42 6.05
N ARG A 78 0.94 10.41 4.97
CA ARG A 78 -0.05 9.36 4.70
C ARG A 78 -0.04 8.95 3.23
N ASP A 79 -0.22 7.66 2.97
CA ASP A 79 -0.62 7.12 1.67
C ASP A 79 -1.92 6.32 1.79
N PRO A 80 -3.08 6.98 1.63
CA PRO A 80 -4.38 6.31 1.71
C PRO A 80 -4.60 5.25 0.63
N SER A 81 -3.80 5.24 -0.44
CA SER A 81 -3.97 4.29 -1.54
C SER A 81 -3.47 2.89 -1.22
N VAL A 82 -2.53 2.79 -0.31
CA VAL A 82 -2.06 1.53 0.28
C VAL A 82 -2.35 1.47 1.77
N ASP A 83 -3.30 2.29 2.23
CA ASP A 83 -3.77 2.31 3.63
C ASP A 83 -2.64 2.46 4.66
N THR A 84 -1.64 3.26 4.36
CA THR A 84 -0.47 3.45 5.23
C THR A 84 -0.37 4.90 5.69
N ALA A 85 -0.02 5.11 6.95
CA ALA A 85 0.47 6.37 7.50
C ALA A 85 1.73 6.09 8.31
N LEU A 86 2.63 7.08 8.36
CA LEU A 86 3.86 7.00 9.13
C LEU A 86 3.82 7.96 10.29
N LEU A 87 4.16 7.43 11.46
CA LEU A 87 4.37 8.18 12.68
C LEU A 87 5.85 8.15 13.06
N GLN A 88 6.33 9.23 13.65
CA GLN A 88 7.69 9.36 14.17
C GLN A 88 7.67 9.52 15.67
N ILE A 89 8.51 8.73 16.34
CA ILE A 89 8.88 8.86 17.76
C ILE A 89 10.39 9.08 17.88
N ASP A 90 10.88 9.36 19.08
CA ASP A 90 12.32 9.43 19.33
C ASP A 90 13.00 8.10 18.99
N ARG A 91 14.17 8.19 18.36
CA ARG A 91 14.98 7.03 18.01
C ARG A 91 15.46 6.26 19.26
N GLY A 92 15.67 4.97 19.11
CA GLY A 92 16.16 4.10 20.19
C GLY A 92 15.11 3.77 21.26
N ARG A 93 13.87 4.27 21.15
CA ARG A 93 12.79 3.97 22.12
C ARG A 93 12.22 2.57 21.96
N VAL A 94 12.17 2.07 20.73
CA VAL A 94 11.67 0.73 20.39
C VAL A 94 12.55 0.16 19.30
N THR A 95 13.01 -1.09 19.50
CA THR A 95 13.79 -1.80 18.48
C THR A 95 12.91 -2.10 17.25
N PRO A 96 13.37 -1.82 16.02
CA PRO A 96 12.63 -2.17 14.81
C PRO A 96 12.51 -3.68 14.61
N ALA A 97 11.40 -4.11 14.02
CA ALA A 97 11.23 -5.49 13.58
C ALA A 97 12.18 -5.82 12.41
N ILE A 98 12.77 -7.01 12.44
CA ILE A 98 13.64 -7.49 11.36
C ILE A 98 12.77 -7.91 10.18
N PRO A 99 13.00 -7.41 8.95
CA PRO A 99 12.20 -7.77 7.79
C PRO A 99 12.41 -9.24 7.37
N GLU A 100 11.33 -9.86 6.89
CA GLU A 100 11.42 -11.17 6.24
C GLU A 100 11.88 -11.02 4.79
N ASP A 101 12.59 -12.02 4.28
CA ASP A 101 12.92 -12.08 2.86
C ASP A 101 11.63 -12.29 2.04
N PRO A 102 11.27 -11.36 1.15
CA PRO A 102 10.09 -11.53 0.32
C PRO A 102 10.13 -12.81 -0.55
N GLN A 103 11.30 -13.31 -0.89
CA GLN A 103 11.49 -14.52 -1.69
C GLN A 103 11.11 -15.81 -0.92
N ALA A 104 11.19 -15.77 0.42
CA ALA A 104 10.83 -16.91 1.29
C ALA A 104 9.31 -17.05 1.50
N LEU A 105 8.50 -16.12 0.96
CA LEU A 105 7.06 -16.10 1.18
C LEU A 105 6.31 -16.87 0.10
N GLU A 106 5.58 -17.92 0.53
CA GLU A 106 4.74 -18.76 -0.31
C GLU A 106 3.32 -18.91 0.27
N ALA A 107 2.36 -19.29 -0.57
CA ALA A 107 1.03 -19.65 -0.08
C ALA A 107 1.14 -20.86 0.85
N GLY A 108 0.47 -20.79 2.00
CA GLY A 108 0.59 -21.78 3.08
C GLY A 108 1.63 -21.42 4.16
N THR A 109 2.49 -20.42 3.94
CA THR A 109 3.38 -19.91 5.00
C THR A 109 2.56 -19.45 6.19
N LEU A 110 2.91 -19.94 7.41
CA LEU A 110 2.27 -19.50 8.65
C LEU A 110 2.47 -17.99 8.84
N ALA A 111 1.39 -17.30 9.18
CA ALA A 111 1.39 -15.86 9.43
C ALA A 111 0.77 -15.59 10.80
N VAL A 112 1.53 -14.96 11.69
CA VAL A 112 1.06 -14.56 13.01
C VAL A 112 0.84 -13.06 13.02
N VAL A 113 -0.40 -12.63 13.22
CA VAL A 113 -0.74 -11.21 13.34
C VAL A 113 -0.66 -10.82 14.80
N VAL A 114 0.20 -9.84 15.12
CA VAL A 114 0.42 -9.38 16.49
C VAL A 114 0.09 -7.89 16.58
N GLY A 115 -0.96 -7.57 17.33
CA GLY A 115 -1.38 -6.22 17.68
C GLY A 115 -1.20 -5.93 19.17
N ARG A 116 -1.47 -4.68 19.56
CA ARG A 116 -1.45 -4.23 20.95
C ARG A 116 -2.69 -3.41 21.28
N THR A 117 -3.28 -3.71 22.44
CA THR A 117 -4.39 -2.95 23.03
C THR A 117 -3.93 -2.27 24.31
N LEU A 118 -4.69 -1.29 24.82
CA LEU A 118 -4.34 -0.60 26.06
C LEU A 118 -4.68 -1.45 27.30
N ASP A 119 -5.76 -2.20 27.25
CA ASP A 119 -6.34 -2.93 28.37
C ASP A 119 -5.84 -4.38 28.47
N ALA A 120 -5.70 -5.08 27.34
CA ALA A 120 -5.34 -6.49 27.31
C ALA A 120 -3.88 -6.76 26.91
N GLY A 121 -3.09 -5.73 26.63
CA GLY A 121 -1.71 -5.89 26.17
C GLY A 121 -1.62 -6.44 24.74
N LEU A 122 -1.00 -7.62 24.53
CA LEU A 122 -0.88 -8.20 23.18
C LEU A 122 -2.17 -8.88 22.73
N SER A 123 -2.53 -8.66 21.48
CA SER A 123 -3.63 -9.34 20.77
C SER A 123 -3.03 -10.08 19.58
N ALA A 124 -3.32 -11.36 19.44
CA ALA A 124 -2.75 -12.16 18.35
C ALA A 124 -3.80 -13.00 17.63
N SER A 125 -3.59 -13.17 16.33
CA SER A 125 -4.32 -14.11 15.48
C SER A 125 -3.31 -14.94 14.67
N VAL A 126 -3.64 -16.20 14.40
CA VAL A 126 -2.80 -17.11 13.63
C VAL A 126 -3.55 -17.61 12.42
N GLY A 127 -2.88 -17.62 11.31
CA GLY A 127 -3.37 -18.14 10.04
C GLY A 127 -2.23 -18.38 9.08
N ILE A 128 -2.49 -18.28 7.79
CA ILE A 128 -1.50 -18.49 6.74
C ILE A 128 -1.55 -17.35 5.72
N LEU A 129 -0.51 -17.23 4.91
CA LEU A 129 -0.59 -16.53 3.64
C LEU A 129 -1.47 -17.36 2.70
N GLY A 130 -2.74 -17.01 2.58
CA GLY A 130 -3.71 -17.74 1.74
C GLY A 130 -3.51 -17.51 0.24
N ALA A 131 -2.75 -16.46 -0.16
CA ALA A 131 -2.26 -16.24 -1.51
C ALA A 131 -1.05 -15.32 -1.48
N VAL A 132 -0.07 -15.61 -2.33
CA VAL A 132 1.12 -14.79 -2.58
C VAL A 132 1.21 -14.53 -4.08
N GLY A 133 1.26 -13.26 -4.47
CA GLY A 133 1.34 -12.85 -5.88
C GLY A 133 2.47 -11.84 -6.11
N GLY A 134 2.69 -11.51 -7.38
CA GLY A 134 3.61 -10.45 -7.80
C GLY A 134 3.15 -9.05 -7.39
N PRO A 135 3.83 -8.01 -7.91
CA PRO A 135 3.44 -6.62 -7.72
C PRO A 135 1.97 -6.39 -8.08
N ARG A 136 1.27 -5.65 -7.24
CA ARG A 136 -0.16 -5.41 -7.45
C ARG A 136 -0.55 -3.97 -7.14
N ARG A 137 -1.43 -3.42 -7.95
CA ARG A 137 -2.01 -2.12 -7.68
C ARG A 137 -3.31 -2.22 -6.91
N THR A 138 -3.53 -1.21 -6.10
CA THR A 138 -4.77 -1.05 -5.36
C THR A 138 -5.77 -0.27 -6.21
N TRP A 139 -7.05 -0.48 -5.98
CA TRP A 139 -8.12 0.28 -6.66
C TRP A 139 -8.07 1.80 -6.38
N ARG A 140 -7.26 2.24 -5.43
CA ARG A 140 -6.99 3.65 -5.11
C ARG A 140 -5.73 4.20 -5.81
N GLY A 141 -5.12 3.45 -6.72
CA GLY A 141 -3.93 3.85 -7.48
C GLY A 141 -2.60 3.73 -6.72
N GLY A 142 -2.59 3.04 -5.58
CA GLY A 142 -1.36 2.68 -4.87
C GLY A 142 -0.72 1.42 -5.46
N SER A 143 0.53 1.14 -5.09
CA SER A 143 1.27 -0.03 -5.54
C SER A 143 1.80 -0.81 -4.33
N LEU A 144 1.50 -2.09 -4.29
CA LEU A 144 2.14 -3.08 -3.41
C LEU A 144 3.25 -3.76 -4.20
N SER A 145 4.42 -3.95 -3.60
CA SER A 145 5.54 -4.72 -4.18
C SER A 145 5.16 -6.18 -4.40
N ARG A 146 4.31 -6.72 -3.55
CA ARG A 146 3.72 -8.06 -3.65
C ARG A 146 2.29 -8.06 -3.12
N PHE A 147 1.49 -8.97 -3.63
CA PHE A 147 0.15 -9.23 -3.09
C PHE A 147 0.22 -10.36 -2.06
N LEU A 148 -0.05 -10.03 -0.80
CA LEU A 148 -0.04 -10.97 0.33
C LEU A 148 -1.42 -11.01 0.97
N ARG A 149 -2.23 -12.02 0.60
CA ARG A 149 -3.54 -12.24 1.23
C ARG A 149 -3.38 -13.09 2.47
N LEU A 150 -3.93 -12.62 3.58
CA LEU A 150 -3.99 -13.36 4.83
C LEU A 150 -5.28 -14.18 4.91
N ASP A 151 -5.16 -15.42 5.32
CA ASP A 151 -6.28 -16.24 5.76
C ASP A 151 -6.32 -16.22 7.29
N VAL A 152 -6.77 -15.06 7.80
CA VAL A 152 -6.85 -14.76 9.23
C VAL A 152 -7.97 -13.77 9.49
N ASN A 153 -8.64 -13.91 10.61
CA ASN A 153 -9.62 -12.93 11.07
C ASN A 153 -8.91 -11.79 11.80
N LEU A 154 -9.14 -10.55 11.36
CA LEU A 154 -8.59 -9.36 12.01
C LEU A 154 -9.62 -8.72 12.94
N TYR A 155 -9.23 -8.53 14.19
CA TYR A 155 -10.00 -7.72 15.14
C TYR A 155 -9.72 -6.22 14.89
N PRO A 156 -10.64 -5.31 15.26
CA PRO A 156 -10.46 -3.87 15.07
C PRO A 156 -9.16 -3.31 15.66
N SER A 157 -8.72 -3.84 16.82
CA SER A 157 -7.45 -3.48 17.46
C SER A 157 -6.21 -3.93 16.69
N GLN A 158 -6.35 -4.91 15.79
CA GLN A 158 -5.28 -5.42 14.93
C GLN A 158 -5.14 -4.64 13.61
N ALA A 159 -5.89 -3.56 13.42
CA ALA A 159 -5.62 -2.65 12.32
C ALA A 159 -4.21 -2.04 12.54
N GLY A 160 -3.30 -2.23 11.58
CA GLY A 160 -1.90 -1.83 11.68
C GLY A 160 -1.00 -2.80 12.45
N ALA A 161 -1.49 -4.00 12.82
CA ALA A 161 -0.72 -5.04 13.51
C ALA A 161 0.43 -5.57 12.65
N ALA A 162 1.49 -6.04 13.31
CA ALA A 162 2.59 -6.73 12.64
C ALA A 162 2.16 -8.10 12.13
N VAL A 163 2.51 -8.43 10.91
CA VAL A 163 2.40 -9.79 10.35
C VAL A 163 3.78 -10.43 10.41
N ILE A 164 3.90 -11.50 11.17
CA ILE A 164 5.16 -12.14 11.54
C ILE A 164 5.25 -13.55 10.94
N SER A 165 6.41 -13.90 10.39
CA SER A 165 6.72 -15.24 9.92
C SER A 165 7.08 -16.21 11.07
N PRO A 166 7.14 -17.51 10.83
CA PRO A 166 7.63 -18.48 11.83
C PRO A 166 9.06 -18.22 12.32
N ALA A 167 9.88 -17.54 11.53
CA ALA A 167 11.22 -17.11 11.89
C ALA A 167 11.26 -15.88 12.82
N GLY A 168 10.11 -15.32 13.17
CA GLY A 168 10.01 -14.10 13.99
C GLY A 168 10.29 -12.80 13.23
N LYS A 169 10.29 -12.85 11.90
CA LYS A 169 10.58 -11.70 11.05
C LYS A 169 9.30 -11.04 10.53
N LEU A 170 9.37 -9.76 10.26
CA LEU A 170 8.25 -8.94 9.80
C LEU A 170 7.97 -9.18 8.31
N ILE A 171 6.84 -9.76 7.99
CA ILE A 171 6.31 -9.90 6.63
C ILE A 171 5.72 -8.56 6.15
N GLY A 172 5.02 -7.86 7.04
CA GLY A 172 4.37 -6.60 6.71
C GLY A 172 3.38 -6.14 7.78
N MET A 173 2.54 -5.17 7.43
CA MET A 173 1.50 -4.60 8.27
C MET A 173 0.12 -5.07 7.85
N ALA A 174 -0.70 -5.56 8.77
CA ALA A 174 -2.04 -6.04 8.49
C ALA A 174 -3.03 -4.91 8.20
N THR A 175 -3.90 -5.12 7.20
CA THR A 175 -5.04 -4.25 6.90
C THR A 175 -6.25 -5.03 6.41
N GLY A 176 -7.44 -4.63 6.86
CA GLY A 176 -8.73 -5.09 6.32
C GLY A 176 -9.37 -4.12 5.31
N ALA A 177 -8.82 -2.90 5.15
CA ALA A 177 -9.46 -1.84 4.37
C ALA A 177 -9.23 -1.94 2.86
N MET A 178 -8.33 -2.80 2.41
CA MET A 178 -7.95 -2.93 1.00
C MET A 178 -8.71 -4.05 0.27
N SER A 179 -9.46 -4.87 0.97
CA SER A 179 -10.29 -5.94 0.41
C SER A 179 -11.60 -6.04 1.19
N ARG A 180 -12.69 -6.41 0.50
CA ARG A 180 -14.00 -6.58 1.15
C ARG A 180 -14.14 -7.91 1.91
N HIS A 181 -13.33 -8.90 1.55
CA HIS A 181 -13.55 -10.28 2.00
C HIS A 181 -12.32 -10.93 2.64
N SER A 182 -11.18 -10.24 2.71
CA SER A 182 -9.96 -10.82 3.25
C SER A 182 -9.04 -9.76 3.83
N ALA A 183 -8.27 -10.15 4.82
CA ALA A 183 -7.14 -9.36 5.31
C ALA A 183 -5.99 -9.41 4.30
N ILE A 184 -5.19 -8.34 4.26
CA ILE A 184 -4.00 -8.21 3.42
C ILE A 184 -2.84 -7.78 4.31
N ALA A 185 -1.65 -8.31 4.06
CA ALA A 185 -0.42 -7.75 4.59
C ALA A 185 0.14 -6.75 3.58
N ILE A 186 0.41 -5.52 4.03
CA ILE A 186 1.17 -4.53 3.27
C ILE A 186 2.64 -4.89 3.46
N PRO A 187 3.37 -5.32 2.41
CA PRO A 187 4.74 -5.82 2.54
C PRO A 187 5.71 -4.78 3.10
N VAL A 188 6.76 -5.24 3.81
CA VAL A 188 7.75 -4.35 4.43
C VAL A 188 8.46 -3.48 3.38
N ASP A 189 8.83 -4.01 2.25
CA ASP A 189 9.45 -3.26 1.14
C ASP A 189 8.52 -2.17 0.57
N THR A 190 7.19 -2.39 0.59
CA THR A 190 6.21 -1.34 0.30
C THR A 190 6.22 -0.25 1.37
N LEU A 191 6.29 -0.62 2.67
CA LEU A 191 6.40 0.33 3.78
C LEU A 191 7.70 1.15 3.67
N ASP A 192 8.81 0.49 3.33
CA ASP A 192 10.12 1.12 3.13
C ASP A 192 10.11 2.16 2.03
N ARG A 193 9.54 1.82 0.87
CA ARG A 193 9.38 2.75 -0.25
C ARG A 193 8.53 3.97 0.12
N ILE A 194 7.42 3.75 0.84
CA ILE A 194 6.55 4.84 1.31
C ILE A 194 7.30 5.72 2.32
N ALA A 195 8.09 5.11 3.21
CA ALA A 195 8.87 5.85 4.20
C ALA A 195 9.91 6.75 3.51
N ASP A 196 10.65 6.24 2.54
CA ASP A 196 11.65 7.01 1.80
C ASP A 196 11.01 8.20 1.07
N GLU A 197 9.85 7.99 0.43
CA GLU A 197 9.12 9.05 -0.28
C GLU A 197 8.59 10.11 0.70
N LEU A 198 7.95 9.68 1.81
CA LEU A 198 7.40 10.60 2.81
C LEU A 198 8.48 11.38 3.56
N LEU A 199 9.62 10.75 3.90
CA LEU A 199 10.74 11.41 4.57
C LEU A 199 11.42 12.44 3.67
N LYS A 200 11.51 12.15 2.36
CA LYS A 200 12.14 13.04 1.38
C LYS A 200 11.25 14.23 1.00
N GLU A 201 9.96 14.00 0.80
CA GLU A 201 9.06 14.96 0.18
C GLU A 201 7.91 15.43 1.09
N GLY A 202 7.76 14.83 2.29
CA GLY A 202 6.67 15.11 3.24
C GLY A 202 5.30 14.62 2.79
N ARG A 203 5.18 14.12 1.55
CA ARG A 203 3.93 13.65 0.95
C ARG A 203 4.16 12.70 -0.21
N ILE A 204 3.18 11.87 -0.51
CA ILE A 204 3.17 11.04 -1.72
C ILE A 204 2.59 11.86 -2.87
N ARG A 205 3.43 12.22 -3.84
CA ARG A 205 2.99 12.92 -5.05
C ARG A 205 2.26 11.96 -5.98
N ARG A 206 1.17 12.42 -6.56
CA ARG A 206 0.43 11.68 -7.58
C ARG A 206 0.17 12.57 -8.75
N GLY A 207 0.69 12.17 -9.90
CA GLY A 207 0.39 12.83 -11.14
C GLY A 207 -1.09 12.69 -11.50
N TYR A 208 -1.65 13.76 -11.99
CA TYR A 208 -3.07 13.90 -12.30
C TYR A 208 -3.27 14.65 -13.62
N LEU A 209 -4.06 14.05 -14.51
CA LEU A 209 -4.45 14.65 -15.78
C LEU A 209 -5.90 15.13 -15.78
N GLY A 210 -6.73 14.64 -14.85
CA GLY A 210 -8.16 14.95 -14.81
C GLY A 210 -8.99 14.16 -15.82
N VAL A 211 -8.63 12.90 -16.09
CA VAL A 211 -9.37 12.03 -17.02
C VAL A 211 -9.87 10.78 -16.32
N GLY A 212 -11.10 10.36 -16.65
CA GLY A 212 -11.62 9.03 -16.38
C GLY A 212 -11.33 8.12 -17.57
N LEU A 213 -10.65 7.00 -17.33
CA LEU A 213 -10.12 6.11 -18.35
C LEU A 213 -10.60 4.69 -18.16
N GLN A 214 -10.81 3.97 -19.27
CA GLN A 214 -11.10 2.54 -19.28
C GLN A 214 -10.30 1.85 -20.39
N PRO A 215 -9.75 0.64 -20.15
CA PRO A 215 -9.09 -0.13 -21.20
C PRO A 215 -10.06 -0.50 -22.33
N VAL A 216 -9.58 -0.38 -23.58
CA VAL A 216 -10.31 -0.75 -24.80
C VAL A 216 -9.36 -1.41 -25.80
N SER A 217 -9.82 -2.44 -26.48
CA SER A 217 -9.07 -3.08 -27.56
C SER A 217 -9.01 -2.19 -28.79
N ILE A 218 -7.81 -2.05 -29.38
CA ILE A 218 -7.58 -1.25 -30.59
C ILE A 218 -7.60 -2.17 -31.80
N PRO A 219 -8.47 -1.91 -32.81
CA PRO A 219 -8.52 -2.67 -34.06
C PRO A 219 -7.17 -2.66 -34.80
N GLU A 220 -6.85 -3.78 -35.48
CA GLU A 220 -5.55 -3.97 -36.13
C GLU A 220 -5.19 -2.88 -37.16
N HIS A 221 -6.17 -2.41 -37.94
CA HIS A 221 -5.95 -1.35 -38.93
C HIS A 221 -5.57 0.02 -38.31
N LEU A 222 -5.82 0.24 -37.02
CA LEU A 222 -5.39 1.44 -36.29
C LEU A 222 -4.01 1.23 -35.66
N ARG A 223 -3.66 0.00 -35.32
CA ARG A 223 -2.34 -0.34 -34.75
C ARG A 223 -1.18 -0.10 -35.72
N SER A 224 -1.43 -0.28 -37.01
CA SER A 224 -0.42 -0.04 -38.06
C SER A 224 -0.03 1.44 -38.22
N LYS A 225 -0.74 2.38 -37.60
CA LYS A 225 -0.45 3.82 -37.72
C LYS A 225 0.81 4.27 -36.98
N SER A 226 1.20 3.58 -35.90
CA SER A 226 2.42 3.88 -35.15
C SER A 226 2.86 2.67 -34.31
N PRO A 227 4.17 2.46 -34.13
CA PRO A 227 4.72 1.45 -33.21
C PRO A 227 4.29 1.67 -31.75
N LEU A 228 3.88 2.88 -31.40
CA LEU A 228 3.40 3.22 -30.05
C LEU A 228 1.96 2.78 -29.79
N VAL A 229 1.22 2.39 -30.83
CA VAL A 229 -0.17 1.92 -30.71
C VAL A 229 -0.19 0.43 -30.44
N GLY A 230 -0.42 0.04 -29.18
CA GLY A 230 -0.52 -1.35 -28.74
C GLY A 230 -1.90 -1.98 -29.05
N GLU A 231 -2.11 -3.19 -28.54
CA GLU A 231 -3.40 -3.91 -28.69
C GLU A 231 -4.51 -3.30 -27.81
N ILE A 232 -4.13 -2.68 -26.71
CA ILE A 232 -5.04 -2.05 -25.75
C ILE A 232 -4.63 -0.60 -25.61
N GLY A 233 -5.61 0.29 -25.59
CA GLY A 233 -5.48 1.69 -25.22
C GLY A 233 -6.45 2.05 -24.12
N LEU A 234 -6.45 3.30 -23.66
CA LEU A 234 -7.33 3.80 -22.62
C LEU A 234 -8.31 4.84 -23.20
N ILE A 235 -9.59 4.44 -23.34
CA ILE A 235 -10.64 5.37 -23.80
C ILE A 235 -10.96 6.38 -22.70
N VAL A 236 -11.09 7.65 -23.10
CA VAL A 236 -11.47 8.77 -22.23
C VAL A 236 -12.99 8.79 -22.05
N LEU A 237 -13.44 8.52 -20.84
CA LEU A 237 -14.85 8.50 -20.44
C LEU A 237 -15.31 9.80 -19.78
N SER A 238 -14.37 10.57 -19.23
CA SER A 238 -14.64 11.90 -18.66
C SER A 238 -13.38 12.75 -18.69
N VAL A 239 -13.57 14.06 -18.82
CA VAL A 239 -12.49 15.06 -18.68
C VAL A 239 -12.96 16.06 -17.63
N GLU A 240 -12.12 16.32 -16.66
CA GLU A 240 -12.43 17.22 -15.55
C GLU A 240 -12.12 18.67 -15.94
N PRO A 241 -13.06 19.61 -15.75
CA PRO A 241 -12.85 21.01 -16.08
C PRO A 241 -11.65 21.63 -15.36
N GLY A 242 -10.82 22.38 -16.08
CA GLY A 242 -9.62 23.03 -15.55
C GLY A 242 -8.45 22.09 -15.27
N ALA A 243 -8.54 20.82 -15.65
CA ALA A 243 -7.44 19.87 -15.50
C ALA A 243 -6.51 19.87 -16.73
N GLY A 244 -5.27 19.42 -16.55
CA GLY A 244 -4.26 19.47 -17.60
C GLY A 244 -4.62 18.74 -18.90
N ALA A 245 -5.48 17.72 -18.85
CA ALA A 245 -5.97 17.06 -20.06
C ALA A 245 -6.97 17.93 -20.83
N GLU A 246 -7.88 18.64 -20.15
CA GLU A 246 -8.80 19.57 -20.80
C GLU A 246 -8.04 20.71 -21.46
N GLU A 247 -7.10 21.32 -20.73
CA GLU A 247 -6.25 22.42 -21.26
C GLU A 247 -5.41 21.98 -22.46
N ALA A 248 -5.01 20.70 -22.51
CA ALA A 248 -4.30 20.10 -23.64
C ALA A 248 -5.24 19.74 -24.82
N GLY A 249 -6.54 19.90 -24.67
CA GLY A 249 -7.52 19.59 -25.72
C GLY A 249 -7.88 18.11 -25.84
N VAL A 250 -7.67 17.30 -24.79
CA VAL A 250 -8.18 15.91 -24.73
C VAL A 250 -9.70 15.94 -24.68
N GLN A 251 -10.35 15.08 -25.44
CA GLN A 251 -11.79 15.02 -25.58
C GLN A 251 -12.36 13.68 -25.15
N LEU A 252 -13.63 13.67 -24.81
CA LEU A 252 -14.39 12.46 -24.55
C LEU A 252 -14.38 11.56 -25.79
N GLY A 253 -14.09 10.28 -25.62
CA GLY A 253 -13.97 9.32 -26.72
C GLY A 253 -12.58 9.21 -27.34
N ASP A 254 -11.61 10.07 -26.98
CA ASP A 254 -10.20 9.85 -27.34
C ASP A 254 -9.70 8.54 -26.75
N ILE A 255 -8.78 7.86 -27.43
CA ILE A 255 -8.12 6.69 -26.90
C ILE A 255 -6.64 7.04 -26.69
N LEU A 256 -6.21 7.10 -25.42
CA LEU A 256 -4.81 7.29 -25.06
C LEU A 256 -4.04 6.00 -25.39
N VAL A 257 -3.01 6.10 -26.22
CA VAL A 257 -2.21 4.96 -26.69
C VAL A 257 -0.76 5.01 -26.25
N ALA A 258 -0.23 6.22 -26.00
CA ALA A 258 1.13 6.37 -25.48
C ALA A 258 1.28 7.63 -24.62
N CYS A 259 2.29 7.64 -23.76
CA CYS A 259 2.69 8.75 -22.94
C CYS A 259 4.21 8.90 -23.00
N GLY A 260 4.70 10.02 -23.58
CA GLY A 260 6.09 10.16 -23.98
C GLY A 260 6.47 9.13 -25.04
N SER A 261 7.51 8.36 -24.76
CA SER A 261 7.97 7.27 -25.63
C SER A 261 7.40 5.88 -25.28
N GLU A 262 6.52 5.80 -24.27
CA GLU A 262 6.01 4.53 -23.76
C GLU A 262 4.57 4.28 -24.20
N SER A 263 4.31 3.09 -24.78
CA SER A 263 2.96 2.62 -25.08
C SER A 263 2.16 2.38 -23.81
N ILE A 264 0.90 2.78 -23.81
CA ILE A 264 -0.01 2.67 -22.65
C ILE A 264 -1.15 1.70 -23.00
N GLY A 265 -1.19 0.56 -22.29
CA GLY A 265 -2.27 -0.43 -22.40
C GLY A 265 -3.14 -0.57 -21.16
N ASP A 266 -2.73 0.06 -20.05
CA ASP A 266 -3.46 0.01 -18.79
C ASP A 266 -3.31 1.31 -17.99
N THR A 267 -4.24 1.53 -17.07
CA THR A 267 -4.24 2.73 -16.20
C THR A 267 -3.04 2.77 -15.26
N ASP A 268 -2.40 1.66 -15.10
CA ASP A 268 -1.32 1.44 -14.15
C ASP A 268 0.01 1.94 -14.72
N GLY A 269 0.31 1.59 -15.95
CA GLY A 269 1.45 2.14 -16.70
C GLY A 269 1.35 3.67 -16.77
N LEU A 270 0.17 4.19 -17.11
CA LEU A 270 -0.06 5.63 -17.11
C LEU A 270 0.23 6.29 -15.75
N GLN A 271 -0.30 5.74 -14.66
CA GLN A 271 -0.08 6.30 -13.31
C GLN A 271 1.40 6.26 -12.90
N HIS A 272 2.16 5.28 -13.35
CA HIS A 272 3.60 5.22 -13.11
C HIS A 272 4.32 6.40 -13.77
N LEU A 273 4.03 6.68 -15.03
CA LEU A 273 4.62 7.80 -15.77
C LEU A 273 4.20 9.14 -15.20
N LEU A 274 2.93 9.30 -14.83
CA LEU A 274 2.43 10.53 -14.25
C LEU A 274 3.09 10.90 -12.91
N ARG A 275 3.54 9.91 -12.10
CA ARG A 275 4.22 10.20 -10.83
C ARG A 275 5.53 10.95 -11.02
N SER A 276 6.34 10.52 -11.98
CA SER A 276 7.66 11.13 -12.26
C SER A 276 7.54 12.48 -12.93
N ALA A 277 6.36 12.82 -13.48
CA ALA A 277 6.12 13.99 -14.30
C ALA A 277 5.29 15.08 -13.63
N VAL A 278 5.03 15.00 -12.31
CA VAL A 278 4.26 16.04 -11.60
C VAL A 278 4.92 17.41 -11.75
N GLY A 279 4.18 18.38 -12.25
CA GLY A 279 4.64 19.73 -12.56
C GLY A 279 5.28 19.89 -13.94
N ALA A 280 5.43 18.81 -14.71
CA ALA A 280 5.94 18.82 -16.07
C ALA A 280 4.84 18.60 -17.11
N LYS A 281 5.10 19.01 -18.35
CA LYS A 281 4.26 18.64 -19.50
C LYS A 281 4.67 17.27 -20.00
N LEU A 282 3.68 16.41 -20.23
CA LEU A 282 3.86 15.10 -20.86
C LEU A 282 3.14 15.09 -22.22
N LYS A 283 3.84 14.57 -23.20
CA LYS A 283 3.27 14.34 -24.53
C LYS A 283 2.37 13.10 -24.47
N LEU A 284 1.09 13.27 -24.82
CA LEU A 284 0.10 12.19 -24.91
C LEU A 284 -0.16 11.90 -26.38
N ALA A 285 -0.08 10.65 -26.79
CA ALA A 285 -0.52 10.21 -28.10
C ALA A 285 -1.93 9.63 -27.99
N LEU A 286 -2.85 10.17 -28.77
CA LEU A 286 -4.28 9.87 -28.72
C LEU A 286 -4.76 9.41 -30.10
N LEU A 287 -5.65 8.43 -30.15
CA LEU A 287 -6.47 8.14 -31.34
C LEU A 287 -7.80 8.87 -31.20
N ARG A 288 -8.04 9.82 -32.12
CA ARG A 288 -9.30 10.59 -32.26
C ARG A 288 -9.92 10.34 -33.62
N ALA A 289 -11.12 9.81 -33.66
CA ALA A 289 -11.82 9.45 -34.90
C ALA A 289 -10.94 8.59 -35.85
N GLY A 290 -10.05 7.75 -35.29
CA GLY A 290 -9.14 6.93 -36.06
C GLY A 290 -7.83 7.60 -36.47
N GLU A 291 -7.64 8.89 -36.22
CA GLU A 291 -6.37 9.60 -36.49
C GLU A 291 -5.51 9.70 -35.25
N LEU A 292 -4.19 9.55 -35.42
CA LEU A 292 -3.22 9.70 -34.33
C LEU A 292 -2.88 11.19 -34.19
N ILE A 293 -3.12 11.73 -32.99
CA ILE A 293 -2.79 13.11 -32.63
C ILE A 293 -1.91 13.12 -31.39
N GLU A 294 -1.09 14.16 -31.25
CA GLU A 294 -0.26 14.38 -30.05
C GLU A 294 -0.68 15.68 -29.37
N VAL A 295 -0.75 15.66 -28.05
CA VAL A 295 -1.02 16.85 -27.23
C VAL A 295 -0.07 16.89 -26.03
N ASP A 296 0.31 18.09 -25.58
CA ASP A 296 1.16 18.28 -24.40
C ASP A 296 0.27 18.63 -23.19
N ALA A 297 0.09 17.69 -22.28
CA ALA A 297 -0.73 17.86 -21.09
C ALA A 297 0.15 18.16 -19.87
N LEU A 298 -0.21 19.18 -19.10
CA LEU A 298 0.42 19.47 -17.81
C LEU A 298 -0.02 18.43 -16.79
N VAL A 299 0.93 17.74 -16.19
CA VAL A 299 0.66 16.79 -15.10
C VAL A 299 0.57 17.58 -13.80
N ALA A 300 -0.63 17.80 -13.32
CA ALA A 300 -0.88 18.41 -12.03
C ALA A 300 -0.64 17.40 -10.88
N GLU A 301 -0.56 17.87 -9.66
CA GLU A 301 -0.68 17.02 -8.49
C GLU A 301 -2.15 16.74 -8.21
N ARG A 302 -2.52 15.49 -7.93
CA ARG A 302 -3.91 15.12 -7.67
C ARG A 302 -4.42 15.85 -6.43
N PRO A 303 -5.52 16.62 -6.52
CA PRO A 303 -6.08 17.29 -5.36
C PRO A 303 -6.54 16.26 -4.32
N PRO A 304 -6.47 16.59 -3.01
CA PRO A 304 -7.02 15.73 -1.96
C PRO A 304 -8.52 15.54 -2.22
N ARG A 305 -9.02 14.29 -2.10
CA ARG A 305 -10.45 14.05 -2.20
C ARG A 305 -11.15 14.85 -1.09
N ARG A 306 -12.10 15.67 -1.46
CA ARG A 306 -13.03 16.28 -0.50
C ARG A 306 -13.79 15.12 0.18
N PRO A 307 -13.97 15.19 1.53
CA PRO A 307 -14.64 14.17 2.32
C PRO A 307 -16.08 13.91 1.88
#